data_e5b7f7c41ea9e4f574a213983afd072f
#
_entry.id   e5b7f7c41ea9e4f574a213983afd072f
#
_cell.length_a   1.000
_cell.length_b   1.000
_cell.length_c   1.000
_cell.angle_alpha   90.00
_cell.angle_beta   90.00
_cell.angle_gamma   90.00
#
_symmetry.space_group_name_H-M   'P 1'
#
loop_
_entity.id
_entity.type
_entity.pdbx_description
1 polymer ?
#
loop_
_entity_poly.entity_id
_entity_poly.type
_entity_poly.pdbx_seq_one_letter_code
_entity_poly.pdbx_strand_id
1 'polypeptide(L)'
;MTSDSDTQTSQLDQSEPTAIHNSPIAYGLGSFGLEAAFKVFVGFYMFFYVDTLGLVIALAAIINVVYALWDAVNDPLMGYLSDNTRTRWGRRKPWILTALPFYVIFLVLIYAVPDMFQGGILLFWYALVVILLFETVNTIINTNYEALFPELFQGFKERTRASAYNQGFGMVGELVGFALTPIIYTQFGFVPTAVFFALMAGILVFFSLMRNREDPNAQKAPPLNLKGAFGDVLHDRPFWQFTIVATLLWFTTGVYTLGVPFWTKYTLQASPQAPSIIFAAVFLVAIASVSLWSRLVRRWGTKQTWLWAIGVFILSAIVLVFASNLVVGVIGAALAGIGLGGVKVCREMILANLVDRSTERTGRRQEGVYYGLNRFIGRLSKILESLALILLGVLFGYVSGEQPGPDPGNAFRFLIGVFPFICLVIAWVLARRLRLEET
;
A
#
# COMPACT_ATOMS: atom_id res chain seq x y z
N MET A 1 25.24 29.05 -73.09
CA MET A 1 25.41 30.09 -72.07
C MET A 1 24.70 29.64 -70.80
N THR A 2 25.51 29.19 -69.96
CA THR A 2 25.26 28.55 -68.67
C THR A 2 24.85 29.58 -67.62
N SER A 3 23.86 29.31 -66.76
CA SER A 3 23.71 29.99 -65.51
C SER A 3 23.51 28.97 -64.43
N ASP A 4 24.56 28.74 -63.66
CA ASP A 4 24.58 28.06 -62.37
C ASP A 4 23.68 28.82 -61.41
N SER A 5 22.77 28.12 -60.75
CA SER A 5 22.08 28.58 -59.60
C SER A 5 22.46 27.71 -58.42
N ASP A 6 23.39 28.20 -57.62
CA ASP A 6 23.78 27.68 -56.32
C ASP A 6 22.57 27.59 -55.40
N THR A 7 22.14 26.37 -55.19
CA THR A 7 21.19 26.05 -54.12
C THR A 7 21.98 25.72 -52.86
N GLN A 8 22.28 26.72 -52.06
CA GLN A 8 22.76 26.52 -50.68
C GLN A 8 21.67 25.83 -49.88
N THR A 9 21.79 24.53 -49.74
CA THR A 9 21.08 23.76 -48.74
C THR A 9 21.61 24.15 -47.36
N SER A 10 20.90 25.04 -46.68
CA SER A 10 21.07 25.29 -45.27
C SER A 10 20.74 23.98 -44.50
N GLN A 11 21.79 23.26 -44.09
CA GLN A 11 21.66 22.24 -43.05
C GLN A 11 21.21 22.95 -41.79
N LEU A 12 19.89 22.94 -41.57
CA LEU A 12 19.34 23.21 -40.25
C LEU A 12 19.91 22.16 -39.30
N ASP A 13 20.80 22.63 -38.46
CA ASP A 13 21.32 21.90 -37.29
C ASP A 13 20.13 21.40 -36.44
N GLN A 14 19.64 20.22 -36.79
CA GLN A 14 18.72 19.49 -35.96
C GLN A 14 19.57 18.90 -34.81
N SER A 15 19.88 19.74 -33.82
CA SER A 15 20.28 19.28 -32.51
C SER A 15 19.15 18.38 -32.01
N GLU A 16 19.32 17.07 -32.15
CA GLU A 16 18.44 16.08 -31.52
C GLU A 16 18.26 16.50 -30.06
N PRO A 17 17.02 16.63 -29.58
CA PRO A 17 16.80 16.92 -28.17
C PRO A 17 17.51 15.85 -27.37
N THR A 18 18.50 16.24 -26.58
CA THR A 18 19.27 15.35 -25.70
C THR A 18 18.29 14.46 -24.94
N ALA A 19 18.24 13.19 -25.32
CA ALA A 19 17.33 12.22 -24.74
C ALA A 19 17.53 12.23 -23.22
N ILE A 20 16.50 12.61 -22.47
CA ILE A 20 16.53 12.63 -21.01
C ILE A 20 16.61 11.18 -20.54
N HIS A 21 17.79 10.72 -20.18
CA HIS A 21 17.99 9.38 -19.64
C HIS A 21 17.59 9.34 -18.17
N ASN A 22 16.35 8.97 -17.91
CA ASN A 22 15.85 8.70 -16.58
C ASN A 22 16.33 7.34 -16.06
N SER A 23 16.57 7.23 -14.76
CA SER A 23 17.10 6.01 -14.13
C SER A 23 15.99 5.19 -13.46
N PRO A 24 15.60 4.01 -14.02
CA PRO A 24 14.65 3.11 -13.38
C PRO A 24 15.07 2.64 -11.99
N ILE A 25 16.39 2.44 -11.79
CA ILE A 25 16.94 2.03 -10.49
C ILE A 25 16.78 3.14 -9.46
N ALA A 26 17.11 4.39 -9.81
CA ALA A 26 16.96 5.51 -8.89
C ALA A 26 15.48 5.74 -8.51
N TYR A 27 14.57 5.57 -9.46
CA TYR A 27 13.12 5.61 -9.19
C TYR A 27 12.71 4.47 -8.25
N GLY A 28 13.15 3.23 -8.50
CA GLY A 28 12.88 2.09 -7.63
C GLY A 28 13.43 2.27 -6.20
N LEU A 29 14.61 2.87 -6.04
CA LEU A 29 15.17 3.19 -4.71
C LEU A 29 14.30 4.19 -3.93
N GLY A 30 13.71 5.19 -4.60
CA GLY A 30 12.74 6.09 -3.97
C GLY A 30 11.50 5.34 -3.49
N SER A 31 10.97 4.42 -4.31
CA SER A 31 9.84 3.55 -3.93
C SER A 31 10.18 2.64 -2.75
N PHE A 32 11.38 2.06 -2.73
CA PHE A 32 11.88 1.29 -1.58
C PHE A 32 11.84 2.11 -0.29
N GLY A 33 12.36 3.35 -0.32
CA GLY A 33 12.39 4.22 0.85
C GLY A 33 10.98 4.57 1.36
N LEU A 34 10.08 4.95 0.46
CA LEU A 34 8.70 5.28 0.79
C LEU A 34 7.96 4.08 1.38
N GLU A 35 8.05 2.91 0.73
CA GLU A 35 7.40 1.70 1.22
C GLU A 35 7.95 1.27 2.58
N ALA A 36 9.27 1.25 2.78
CA ALA A 36 9.86 0.86 4.05
C ALA A 36 9.43 1.77 5.19
N ALA A 37 9.47 3.10 5.01
CA ALA A 37 9.06 4.05 6.03
C ALA A 37 7.53 3.99 6.31
N PHE A 38 6.72 3.82 5.27
CA PHE A 38 5.27 3.69 5.44
C PHE A 38 4.88 2.43 6.23
N LYS A 39 5.65 1.32 6.10
CA LYS A 39 5.39 0.09 6.88
C LYS A 39 5.74 0.23 8.36
N VAL A 40 6.67 1.11 8.73
CA VAL A 40 6.89 1.48 10.13
C VAL A 40 5.62 2.10 10.71
N PHE A 41 5.01 3.03 9.99
CA PHE A 41 3.76 3.65 10.42
C PHE A 41 2.64 2.60 10.48
N VAL A 42 2.21 2.05 9.36
CA VAL A 42 0.99 1.23 9.27
C VAL A 42 1.06 -0.07 10.08
N GLY A 43 2.26 -0.62 10.28
CA GLY A 43 2.46 -1.86 11.02
C GLY A 43 2.53 -1.70 12.53
N PHE A 44 2.94 -0.53 13.03
CA PHE A 44 3.33 -0.43 14.43
C PHE A 44 2.73 0.76 15.19
N TYR A 45 2.10 1.75 14.51
CA TYR A 45 1.50 2.89 15.22
C TYR A 45 0.40 2.45 16.18
N MET A 46 -0.45 1.51 15.76
CA MET A 46 -1.55 1.01 16.58
C MET A 46 -1.01 0.29 17.82
N PHE A 47 0.01 -0.56 17.65
CA PHE A 47 0.69 -1.23 18.75
C PHE A 47 1.33 -0.22 19.71
N PHE A 48 2.03 0.80 19.19
CA PHE A 48 2.64 1.84 20.00
C PHE A 48 1.61 2.63 20.84
N TYR A 49 0.54 3.13 20.21
CA TYR A 49 -0.46 3.92 20.94
C TYR A 49 -1.28 3.10 21.91
N VAL A 50 -1.73 1.90 21.51
CA VAL A 50 -2.65 1.07 22.32
C VAL A 50 -1.90 0.30 23.40
N ASP A 51 -0.79 -0.37 23.03
CA ASP A 51 -0.07 -1.27 23.93
C ASP A 51 0.99 -0.53 24.77
N THR A 52 1.75 0.40 24.17
CA THR A 52 2.83 1.09 24.88
C THR A 52 2.34 2.32 25.62
N LEU A 53 1.48 3.14 25.02
CA LEU A 53 0.99 4.39 25.63
C LEU A 53 -0.40 4.25 26.30
N GLY A 54 -1.06 3.10 26.19
CA GLY A 54 -2.34 2.83 26.85
C GLY A 54 -3.53 3.62 26.29
N LEU A 55 -3.47 4.08 25.02
CA LEU A 55 -4.63 4.71 24.38
C LEU A 55 -5.78 3.71 24.27
N VAL A 56 -6.95 4.07 24.78
CA VAL A 56 -8.15 3.22 24.74
C VAL A 56 -8.42 2.74 23.30
N ILE A 57 -8.59 1.43 23.12
CA ILE A 57 -8.70 0.79 21.80
C ILE A 57 -9.86 1.38 20.95
N ALA A 58 -10.95 1.79 21.58
CA ALA A 58 -12.06 2.45 20.91
C ALA A 58 -11.65 3.82 20.33
N LEU A 59 -10.84 4.60 21.05
CA LEU A 59 -10.31 5.88 20.56
C LEU A 59 -9.30 5.65 19.42
N ALA A 60 -8.44 4.63 19.55
CA ALA A 60 -7.52 4.24 18.49
C ALA A 60 -8.27 3.79 17.21
N ALA A 61 -9.38 3.06 17.36
CA ALA A 61 -10.24 2.68 16.25
C ALA A 61 -10.89 3.91 15.58
N ILE A 62 -11.30 4.92 16.35
CA ILE A 62 -11.82 6.19 15.80
C ILE A 62 -10.74 6.89 14.98
N ILE A 63 -9.49 6.96 15.47
CA ILE A 63 -8.36 7.53 14.69
C ILE A 63 -8.23 6.80 13.34
N ASN A 64 -8.28 5.47 13.33
CA ASN A 64 -8.15 4.68 12.10
C ASN A 64 -9.32 4.92 11.12
N VAL A 65 -10.55 5.11 11.61
CA VAL A 65 -11.71 5.48 10.78
C VAL A 65 -11.53 6.88 10.19
N VAL A 66 -11.18 7.87 11.01
CA VAL A 66 -10.96 9.26 10.54
C VAL A 66 -9.81 9.32 9.56
N TYR A 67 -8.73 8.58 9.81
CA TYR A 67 -7.61 8.40 8.88
C TYR A 67 -8.09 7.86 7.52
N ALA A 68 -8.91 6.80 7.51
CA ALA A 68 -9.41 6.20 6.28
C ALA A 68 -10.29 7.17 5.46
N LEU A 69 -11.15 7.93 6.15
CA LEU A 69 -11.99 8.94 5.51
C LEU A 69 -11.17 10.11 4.95
N TRP A 70 -10.15 10.55 5.70
CA TRP A 70 -9.24 11.59 5.27
C TRP A 70 -8.42 11.19 4.05
N ASP A 71 -7.85 9.98 4.07
CA ASP A 71 -7.11 9.39 2.96
C ASP A 71 -7.98 9.32 1.68
N ALA A 72 -9.24 8.93 1.80
CA ALA A 72 -10.18 8.84 0.68
C ALA A 72 -10.47 10.20 0.01
N VAL A 73 -10.45 11.30 0.77
CA VAL A 73 -10.69 12.66 0.26
C VAL A 73 -9.40 13.31 -0.23
N ASN A 74 -8.29 13.05 0.46
CA ASN A 74 -7.02 13.70 0.25
C ASN A 74 -6.37 13.36 -1.11
N ASP A 75 -6.47 12.08 -1.55
CA ASP A 75 -5.91 11.62 -2.83
C ASP A 75 -6.46 12.37 -4.07
N PRO A 76 -7.79 12.43 -4.28
CA PRO A 76 -8.35 13.17 -5.41
C PRO A 76 -8.01 14.66 -5.37
N LEU A 77 -8.00 15.25 -4.16
CA LEU A 77 -7.66 16.65 -3.96
C LEU A 77 -6.22 16.93 -4.38
N MET A 78 -5.27 16.10 -3.92
CA MET A 78 -3.86 16.27 -4.27
C MET A 78 -3.59 15.99 -5.75
N GLY A 79 -4.26 15.01 -6.34
CA GLY A 79 -4.21 14.76 -7.78
C GLY A 79 -4.62 16.01 -8.56
N TYR A 80 -5.77 16.60 -8.21
CA TYR A 80 -6.27 17.82 -8.86
C TYR A 80 -5.34 19.03 -8.70
N LEU A 81 -4.85 19.29 -7.48
CA LEU A 81 -3.95 20.40 -7.20
C LEU A 81 -2.63 20.27 -7.97
N SER A 82 -2.03 19.09 -7.96
CA SER A 82 -0.76 18.86 -8.62
C SER A 82 -0.88 18.87 -10.15
N ASP A 83 -2.00 18.38 -10.71
CA ASP A 83 -2.26 18.44 -12.15
C ASP A 83 -2.38 19.89 -12.70
N ASN A 84 -2.87 20.80 -11.88
CA ASN A 84 -3.00 22.22 -12.22
C ASN A 84 -1.75 23.05 -11.94
N THR A 85 -0.73 22.46 -11.32
CA THR A 85 0.51 23.17 -10.97
C THR A 85 1.42 23.29 -12.19
N ARG A 86 2.03 24.48 -12.38
CA ARG A 86 3.00 24.77 -13.44
C ARG A 86 4.18 25.52 -12.83
N THR A 87 5.35 24.87 -12.78
CA THR A 87 6.57 25.50 -12.27
C THR A 87 7.77 25.20 -13.17
N ARG A 88 8.83 26.00 -13.03
CA ARG A 88 10.11 25.79 -13.73
C ARG A 88 10.82 24.47 -13.40
N TRP A 89 10.46 23.84 -12.28
CA TRP A 89 11.04 22.56 -11.82
C TRP A 89 10.21 21.35 -12.21
N GLY A 90 9.12 21.57 -12.94
CA GLY A 90 8.16 20.56 -13.30
C GLY A 90 6.81 20.75 -12.59
N ARG A 91 5.93 19.79 -12.77
CA ARG A 91 4.57 19.78 -12.24
C ARG A 91 4.50 19.02 -10.89
N ARG A 92 5.22 17.91 -10.77
CA ARG A 92 5.16 16.97 -9.64
C ARG A 92 6.28 17.15 -8.63
N LYS A 93 7.51 17.36 -9.10
CA LYS A 93 8.70 17.48 -8.23
C LYS A 93 8.59 18.54 -7.15
N PRO A 94 8.09 19.75 -7.40
CA PRO A 94 7.96 20.76 -6.36
C PRO A 94 7.13 20.30 -5.18
N TRP A 95 6.02 19.59 -5.44
CA TRP A 95 5.16 19.04 -4.39
C TRP A 95 5.89 18.01 -3.52
N ILE A 96 6.63 17.10 -4.16
CA ILE A 96 7.39 16.08 -3.42
C ILE A 96 8.52 16.74 -2.60
N LEU A 97 9.30 17.65 -3.20
CA LEU A 97 10.41 18.31 -2.52
C LEU A 97 9.97 19.17 -1.33
N THR A 98 8.84 19.88 -1.45
CA THR A 98 8.29 20.68 -0.35
C THR A 98 7.69 19.81 0.76
N ALA A 99 7.07 18.68 0.41
CA ALA A 99 6.47 17.77 1.37
C ALA A 99 7.50 16.89 2.11
N LEU A 100 8.63 16.58 1.48
CA LEU A 100 9.61 15.61 2.00
C LEU A 100 10.16 15.94 3.40
N PRO A 101 10.53 17.18 3.75
CA PRO A 101 10.95 17.52 5.11
C PRO A 101 9.84 17.28 6.14
N PHE A 102 8.59 17.62 5.79
CA PHE A 102 7.44 17.41 6.68
C PHE A 102 7.11 15.92 6.84
N TYR A 103 7.31 15.11 5.80
CA TYR A 103 7.20 13.66 5.89
C TYR A 103 8.13 13.08 6.96
N VAL A 104 9.40 13.50 6.94
CA VAL A 104 10.41 13.09 7.93
C VAL A 104 9.98 13.53 9.32
N ILE A 105 9.58 14.79 9.49
CA ILE A 105 9.16 15.35 10.77
C ILE A 105 7.94 14.63 11.33
N PHE A 106 6.87 14.48 10.55
CA PHE A 106 5.63 13.90 11.05
C PHE A 106 5.74 12.40 11.31
N LEU A 107 6.52 11.64 10.53
CA LEU A 107 6.78 10.23 10.84
C LEU A 107 7.49 10.07 12.20
N VAL A 108 8.42 10.96 12.51
CA VAL A 108 9.10 10.97 13.82
C VAL A 108 8.13 11.38 14.93
N LEU A 109 7.32 12.43 14.71
CA LEU A 109 6.35 12.90 15.69
C LEU A 109 5.27 11.87 16.04
N ILE A 110 4.93 10.95 15.15
CA ILE A 110 4.01 9.84 15.47
C ILE A 110 4.52 9.06 16.70
N TYR A 111 5.83 8.87 16.83
CA TYR A 111 6.45 8.10 17.91
C TYR A 111 7.10 8.95 18.99
N ALA A 112 7.38 10.22 18.72
CA ALA A 112 7.95 11.18 19.66
C ALA A 112 6.83 11.97 20.36
N VAL A 113 5.98 11.27 21.14
CA VAL A 113 4.88 11.89 21.87
C VAL A 113 5.40 12.64 23.10
N PRO A 114 5.24 13.98 23.19
CA PRO A 114 5.66 14.74 24.37
C PRO A 114 4.91 14.31 25.64
N ASP A 115 5.56 14.32 26.79
CA ASP A 115 5.01 13.84 28.06
C ASP A 115 3.69 14.51 28.44
N MET A 116 3.54 15.80 28.09
CA MET A 116 2.31 16.56 28.35
C MET A 116 1.08 16.00 27.62
N PHE A 117 1.26 15.22 26.56
CA PHE A 117 0.17 14.58 25.79
C PHE A 117 0.00 13.09 26.12
N GLN A 118 0.85 12.52 26.97
CA GLN A 118 0.74 11.13 27.37
C GLN A 118 -0.44 10.93 28.32
N GLY A 119 -1.39 10.09 27.89
CA GLY A 119 -2.55 9.70 28.67
C GLY A 119 -3.86 10.37 28.27
N GLY A 120 -4.95 9.62 28.45
CA GLY A 120 -6.32 10.08 28.32
C GLY A 120 -6.68 10.68 26.95
N ILE A 121 -7.52 11.69 26.97
CA ILE A 121 -8.06 12.34 25.76
C ILE A 121 -7.01 13.21 25.04
N LEU A 122 -5.98 13.70 25.72
CA LEU A 122 -4.93 14.50 25.11
C LEU A 122 -4.09 13.65 24.16
N LEU A 123 -3.80 12.41 24.51
CA LEU A 123 -3.10 11.45 23.66
C LEU A 123 -3.90 11.17 22.38
N PHE A 124 -5.22 11.05 22.48
CA PHE A 124 -6.11 10.87 21.33
C PHE A 124 -6.00 12.06 20.35
N TRP A 125 -6.11 13.28 20.85
CA TRP A 125 -6.04 14.48 19.98
C TRP A 125 -4.66 14.66 19.36
N TYR A 126 -3.60 14.42 20.12
CA TYR A 126 -2.24 14.44 19.58
C TYR A 126 -2.08 13.42 18.44
N ALA A 127 -2.42 12.15 18.70
CA ALA A 127 -2.32 11.08 17.73
C ALA A 127 -3.14 11.40 16.47
N LEU A 128 -4.40 11.84 16.64
CA LEU A 128 -5.28 12.18 15.51
C LEU A 128 -4.66 13.28 14.63
N VAL A 129 -4.23 14.38 15.23
CA VAL A 129 -3.67 15.51 14.47
C VAL A 129 -2.39 15.11 13.75
N VAL A 130 -1.44 14.48 14.45
CA VAL A 130 -0.14 14.11 13.86
C VAL A 130 -0.31 13.06 12.76
N ILE A 131 -1.20 12.07 12.95
CA ILE A 131 -1.48 11.05 11.93
C ILE A 131 -2.13 11.67 10.70
N LEU A 132 -3.08 12.58 10.84
CA LEU A 132 -3.71 13.26 9.70
C LEU A 132 -2.72 14.17 8.95
N LEU A 133 -1.83 14.86 9.67
CA LEU A 133 -0.76 15.66 9.05
C LEU A 133 0.23 14.76 8.30
N PHE A 134 0.65 13.64 8.91
CA PHE A 134 1.50 12.66 8.25
C PHE A 134 0.83 12.12 6.98
N GLU A 135 -0.44 11.72 7.06
CA GLU A 135 -1.17 11.18 5.91
C GLU A 135 -1.32 12.20 4.79
N THR A 136 -1.58 13.47 5.12
CA THR A 136 -1.64 14.53 4.11
C THR A 136 -0.33 14.61 3.33
N VAL A 137 0.79 14.64 4.04
CA VAL A 137 2.12 14.73 3.43
C VAL A 137 2.48 13.44 2.67
N ASN A 138 2.13 12.28 3.23
CA ASN A 138 2.29 10.97 2.61
C ASN A 138 1.53 10.90 1.27
N THR A 139 0.27 11.35 1.24
CA THR A 139 -0.53 11.44 0.00
C THR A 139 0.10 12.40 -1.01
N ILE A 140 0.57 13.59 -0.59
CA ILE A 140 1.24 14.52 -1.48
C ILE A 140 2.43 13.83 -2.17
N ILE A 141 3.27 13.14 -1.42
CA ILE A 141 4.45 12.46 -1.97
C ILE A 141 4.04 11.30 -2.87
N ASN A 142 3.22 10.36 -2.38
CA ASN A 142 2.92 9.13 -3.12
C ASN A 142 2.12 9.41 -4.39
N THR A 143 1.08 10.24 -4.35
CA THR A 143 0.28 10.59 -5.54
C THR A 143 1.13 11.24 -6.62
N ASN A 144 2.04 12.15 -6.24
CA ASN A 144 2.92 12.80 -7.20
C ASN A 144 4.05 11.87 -7.68
N TYR A 145 4.58 11.01 -6.81
CA TYR A 145 5.61 10.05 -7.16
C TYR A 145 5.09 8.98 -8.12
N GLU A 146 3.90 8.42 -7.88
CA GLU A 146 3.25 7.50 -8.81
C GLU A 146 2.94 8.16 -10.16
N ALA A 147 2.48 9.41 -10.15
CA ALA A 147 2.18 10.15 -11.37
C ALA A 147 3.43 10.55 -12.19
N LEU A 148 4.62 10.63 -11.57
CA LEU A 148 5.88 10.78 -12.27
C LEU A 148 6.24 9.57 -13.14
N PHE A 149 5.85 8.36 -12.76
CA PHE A 149 6.27 7.14 -13.42
C PHE A 149 5.99 7.12 -14.93
N PRO A 150 4.75 7.35 -15.42
CA PRO A 150 4.46 7.39 -16.84
C PRO A 150 5.08 8.60 -17.57
N GLU A 151 5.39 9.68 -16.85
CA GLU A 151 6.07 10.87 -17.42
C GLU A 151 7.56 10.63 -17.62
N LEU A 152 8.19 9.87 -16.72
CA LEU A 152 9.62 9.56 -16.77
C LEU A 152 9.96 8.45 -17.76
N PHE A 153 9.06 7.46 -17.93
CA PHE A 153 9.33 6.25 -18.73
C PHE A 153 8.25 6.08 -19.81
N GLN A 154 8.53 6.55 -21.02
CA GLN A 154 7.51 6.65 -22.10
C GLN A 154 7.51 5.45 -23.05
N GLY A 155 8.65 4.84 -23.33
CA GLY A 155 8.77 3.70 -24.24
C GLY A 155 8.30 2.38 -23.59
N PHE A 156 7.65 1.48 -24.36
CA PHE A 156 7.16 0.19 -23.84
C PHE A 156 8.25 -0.63 -23.13
N LYS A 157 9.43 -0.78 -23.74
CA LYS A 157 10.56 -1.52 -23.14
C LYS A 157 11.10 -0.85 -21.89
N GLU A 158 11.22 0.48 -21.93
CA GLU A 158 11.70 1.27 -20.79
C GLU A 158 10.72 1.23 -19.64
N ARG A 159 9.43 1.42 -19.92
CA ARG A 159 8.35 1.35 -18.93
C ARG A 159 8.26 -0.04 -18.30
N THR A 160 8.36 -1.10 -19.07
CA THR A 160 8.36 -2.48 -18.55
C THR A 160 9.55 -2.72 -17.61
N ARG A 161 10.75 -2.28 -18.02
CA ARG A 161 11.95 -2.39 -17.17
C ARG A 161 11.83 -1.56 -15.90
N ALA A 162 11.38 -0.32 -16.00
CA ALA A 162 11.19 0.57 -14.86
C ALA A 162 10.11 0.03 -13.90
N SER A 163 9.02 -0.53 -14.41
CA SER A 163 7.99 -1.17 -13.60
C SER A 163 8.53 -2.37 -12.81
N ALA A 164 9.38 -3.19 -13.43
CA ALA A 164 10.02 -4.32 -12.75
C ALA A 164 10.91 -3.85 -11.59
N TYR A 165 11.73 -2.81 -11.79
CA TYR A 165 12.52 -2.22 -10.70
C TYR A 165 11.64 -1.61 -9.61
N ASN A 166 10.62 -0.82 -10.00
CA ASN A 166 9.71 -0.19 -9.05
C ASN A 166 9.02 -1.22 -8.15
N GLN A 167 8.43 -2.27 -8.74
CA GLN A 167 7.76 -3.34 -8.00
C GLN A 167 8.75 -4.14 -7.15
N GLY A 168 9.91 -4.49 -7.68
CA GLY A 168 10.93 -5.24 -6.95
C GLY A 168 11.45 -4.48 -5.73
N PHE A 169 11.85 -3.23 -5.91
CA PHE A 169 12.30 -2.37 -4.80
C PHE A 169 11.18 -2.07 -3.80
N GLY A 170 9.95 -1.84 -4.28
CA GLY A 170 8.79 -1.66 -3.40
C GLY A 170 8.55 -2.87 -2.50
N MET A 171 8.53 -4.08 -3.04
CA MET A 171 8.35 -5.31 -2.26
C MET A 171 9.49 -5.54 -1.23
N VAL A 172 10.74 -5.23 -1.61
CA VAL A 172 11.87 -5.29 -0.67
C VAL A 172 11.72 -4.21 0.39
N GLY A 173 11.23 -3.01 0.04
CA GLY A 173 10.90 -1.95 1.00
C GLY A 173 9.84 -2.40 2.02
N GLU A 174 8.74 -3.02 1.56
CA GLU A 174 7.73 -3.62 2.45
C GLU A 174 8.35 -4.63 3.42
N LEU A 175 9.16 -5.56 2.90
CA LEU A 175 9.85 -6.55 3.72
C LEU A 175 10.75 -5.91 4.78
N VAL A 176 11.60 -4.95 4.36
CA VAL A 176 12.55 -4.26 5.24
C VAL A 176 11.80 -3.45 6.30
N GLY A 177 10.77 -2.69 5.92
CA GLY A 177 9.95 -1.90 6.84
C GLY A 177 9.28 -2.76 7.92
N PHE A 178 8.68 -3.87 7.54
CA PHE A 178 8.01 -4.74 8.51
C PHE A 178 8.98 -5.59 9.33
N ALA A 179 10.03 -6.15 8.71
CA ALA A 179 10.90 -7.10 9.38
C ALA A 179 11.99 -6.44 10.25
N LEU A 180 12.53 -5.28 9.83
CA LEU A 180 13.57 -4.60 10.62
C LEU A 180 13.00 -3.73 11.75
N THR A 181 11.80 -3.20 11.62
CA THR A 181 11.20 -2.31 12.63
C THR A 181 11.18 -2.93 14.01
N PRO A 182 10.68 -4.18 14.25
CA PRO A 182 10.70 -4.78 15.58
C PRO A 182 12.11 -5.01 16.14
N ILE A 183 13.07 -5.32 15.28
CA ILE A 183 14.47 -5.50 15.69
C ILE A 183 15.06 -4.19 16.21
N ILE A 184 14.78 -3.08 15.49
CA ILE A 184 15.35 -1.78 15.82
C ILE A 184 14.63 -1.19 17.05
N TYR A 185 13.28 -1.19 17.08
CA TYR A 185 12.61 -0.55 18.22
C TYR A 185 12.79 -1.30 19.55
N THR A 186 13.03 -2.61 19.51
CA THR A 186 13.31 -3.37 20.74
C THR A 186 14.69 -3.06 21.33
N GLN A 187 15.65 -2.61 20.51
CA GLN A 187 16.99 -2.26 20.94
C GLN A 187 17.17 -0.76 21.24
N PHE A 188 16.57 0.08 20.42
CA PHE A 188 16.81 1.53 20.43
C PHE A 188 15.54 2.36 20.75
N GLY A 189 14.36 1.73 20.79
CA GLY A 189 13.09 2.41 20.98
C GLY A 189 12.44 2.87 19.68
N PHE A 190 11.17 3.30 19.76
CA PHE A 190 10.37 3.67 18.61
C PHE A 190 10.85 4.95 17.91
N VAL A 191 11.28 5.97 18.67
CA VAL A 191 11.71 7.27 18.12
C VAL A 191 12.95 7.13 17.23
N PRO A 192 14.07 6.50 17.66
CA PRO A 192 15.22 6.26 16.80
C PRO A 192 14.87 5.41 15.57
N THR A 193 13.97 4.45 15.70
CA THR A 193 13.46 3.65 14.58
C THR A 193 12.77 4.53 13.54
N ALA A 194 11.87 5.40 13.97
CA ALA A 194 11.19 6.34 13.09
C ALA A 194 12.16 7.30 12.41
N VAL A 195 13.14 7.84 13.14
CA VAL A 195 14.19 8.71 12.58
C VAL A 195 14.99 7.98 11.50
N PHE A 196 15.41 6.75 11.75
CA PHE A 196 16.17 5.96 10.78
C PHE A 196 15.40 5.77 9.46
N PHE A 197 14.15 5.29 9.53
CA PHE A 197 13.35 5.03 8.34
C PHE A 197 12.90 6.33 7.64
N ALA A 198 12.60 7.38 8.40
CA ALA A 198 12.21 8.68 7.84
C ALA A 198 13.37 9.32 7.07
N LEU A 199 14.56 9.34 7.64
CA LEU A 199 15.77 9.87 6.97
C LEU A 199 16.14 9.02 5.75
N MET A 200 16.08 7.69 5.88
CA MET A 200 16.31 6.79 4.75
C MET A 200 15.36 7.09 3.59
N ALA A 201 14.06 7.21 3.85
CA ALA A 201 13.08 7.56 2.82
C ALA A 201 13.36 8.93 2.23
N GLY A 202 13.63 9.94 3.07
CA GLY A 202 13.97 11.30 2.63
C GLY A 202 15.15 11.33 1.68
N ILE A 203 16.25 10.67 2.04
CA ILE A 203 17.49 10.61 1.24
C ILE A 203 17.24 9.88 -0.09
N LEU A 204 16.56 8.71 -0.06
CA LEU A 204 16.34 7.90 -1.26
C LEU A 204 15.37 8.57 -2.24
N VAL A 205 14.31 9.20 -1.75
CA VAL A 205 13.37 9.97 -2.58
C VAL A 205 14.07 11.19 -3.17
N PHE A 206 14.83 11.94 -2.38
CA PHE A 206 15.60 13.08 -2.87
C PHE A 206 16.59 12.65 -3.94
N PHE A 207 17.33 11.57 -3.74
CA PHE A 207 18.23 10.99 -4.74
C PHE A 207 17.49 10.61 -6.02
N SER A 208 16.32 9.96 -5.90
CA SER A 208 15.48 9.61 -7.04
C SER A 208 15.09 10.85 -7.87
N LEU A 209 14.67 11.92 -7.20
CA LEU A 209 14.26 13.16 -7.87
C LEU A 209 15.43 13.89 -8.55
N MET A 210 16.64 13.79 -8.01
CA MET A 210 17.85 14.38 -8.61
C MET A 210 18.28 13.65 -9.89
N ARG A 211 18.09 12.34 -9.94
CA ARG A 211 18.52 11.49 -11.08
C ARG A 211 17.48 11.40 -12.20
N ASN A 212 16.25 11.78 -11.94
CA ASN A 212 15.16 11.74 -12.91
C ASN A 212 14.67 13.15 -13.20
N ARG A 213 14.31 13.45 -14.45
CA ARG A 213 13.84 14.77 -14.88
C ARG A 213 12.46 14.65 -15.54
N GLU A 214 11.53 15.52 -15.14
CA GLU A 214 10.23 15.62 -15.79
C GLU A 214 10.38 16.15 -17.22
N ASP A 215 9.55 15.62 -18.14
CA ASP A 215 9.44 16.14 -19.49
C ASP A 215 8.56 17.41 -19.47
N PRO A 216 9.08 18.58 -19.89
CA PRO A 216 8.29 19.80 -19.98
C PRO A 216 7.05 19.69 -20.89
N ASN A 217 7.09 18.77 -21.87
CA ASN A 217 5.97 18.55 -22.80
C ASN A 217 4.84 17.71 -22.23
N ALA A 218 5.07 16.89 -21.19
CA ALA A 218 4.04 16.11 -20.50
C ALA A 218 2.94 16.98 -19.85
N GLN A 219 3.18 18.30 -19.73
CA GLN A 219 2.25 19.27 -19.14
C GLN A 219 1.03 19.60 -20.03
N LYS A 220 0.97 19.10 -21.26
CA LYS A 220 -0.04 19.48 -22.28
C LYS A 220 -1.22 18.53 -22.43
N ALA A 221 -1.31 17.45 -21.62
CA ALA A 221 -2.39 16.48 -21.73
C ALA A 221 -3.77 17.11 -21.35
N PRO A 222 -4.83 16.90 -22.17
CA PRO A 222 -6.15 17.42 -21.87
C PRO A 222 -6.79 16.73 -20.65
N PRO A 223 -7.65 17.44 -19.88
CA PRO A 223 -8.32 16.88 -18.72
C PRO A 223 -9.31 15.77 -19.10
N LEU A 224 -9.36 14.70 -18.31
CA LEU A 224 -10.27 13.57 -18.49
C LEU A 224 -11.73 14.00 -18.16
N ASN A 225 -12.66 13.65 -19.02
CA ASN A 225 -14.09 13.89 -18.79
C ASN A 225 -14.68 12.78 -17.90
N LEU A 226 -14.76 13.03 -16.58
CA LEU A 226 -15.14 12.05 -15.56
C LEU A 226 -16.65 11.75 -15.51
N LYS A 227 -17.53 12.69 -15.89
CA LYS A 227 -18.98 12.58 -15.64
C LYS A 227 -19.68 11.40 -16.34
N GLY A 228 -19.25 11.01 -17.53
CA GLY A 228 -19.86 9.87 -18.26
C GLY A 228 -19.35 8.49 -17.82
N ALA A 229 -18.11 8.45 -17.34
CA ALA A 229 -17.43 7.22 -16.97
C ALA A 229 -17.93 6.61 -15.65
N PHE A 230 -18.38 7.44 -14.69
CA PHE A 230 -18.94 6.96 -13.42
C PHE A 230 -20.24 6.16 -13.60
N GLY A 231 -21.13 6.57 -14.52
CA GLY A 231 -22.39 5.87 -14.75
C GLY A 231 -22.21 4.43 -15.22
N ASP A 232 -21.27 4.20 -16.12
CA ASP A 232 -21.03 2.87 -16.70
C ASP A 232 -20.46 1.89 -15.66
N VAL A 233 -19.55 2.37 -14.78
CA VAL A 233 -18.92 1.55 -13.73
C VAL A 233 -19.89 1.19 -12.62
N LEU A 234 -20.82 2.10 -12.26
CA LEU A 234 -21.83 1.84 -11.22
C LEU A 234 -22.77 0.68 -11.58
N HIS A 235 -22.99 0.44 -12.87
CA HIS A 235 -23.85 -0.65 -13.35
C HIS A 235 -23.09 -1.93 -13.72
N ASP A 236 -21.77 -1.96 -13.58
CA ASP A 236 -20.93 -3.11 -13.89
C ASP A 236 -20.89 -4.11 -12.72
N ARG A 237 -21.80 -5.09 -12.72
CA ARG A 237 -21.90 -6.12 -11.67
C ARG A 237 -20.61 -6.91 -11.44
N PRO A 238 -19.86 -7.37 -12.46
CA PRO A 238 -18.57 -8.04 -12.26
C PRO A 238 -17.54 -7.18 -11.55
N PHE A 239 -17.48 -5.87 -11.84
CA PHE A 239 -16.62 -4.94 -11.15
C PHE A 239 -16.95 -4.86 -9.65
N TRP A 240 -18.22 -4.75 -9.28
CA TRP A 240 -18.64 -4.71 -7.88
C TRP A 240 -18.36 -6.01 -7.14
N GLN A 241 -18.61 -7.16 -7.77
CA GLN A 241 -18.25 -8.46 -7.19
C GLN A 241 -16.75 -8.55 -6.92
N PHE A 242 -15.92 -8.17 -7.89
CA PHE A 242 -14.47 -8.12 -7.73
C PHE A 242 -14.05 -7.16 -6.61
N THR A 243 -14.60 -5.94 -6.59
CA THR A 243 -14.25 -4.90 -5.62
C THR A 243 -14.59 -5.32 -4.19
N ILE A 244 -15.74 -5.98 -3.97
CA ILE A 244 -16.08 -6.52 -2.64
C ILE A 244 -15.08 -7.59 -2.22
N VAL A 245 -14.74 -8.53 -3.10
CA VAL A 245 -13.74 -9.55 -2.81
C VAL A 245 -12.38 -8.91 -2.51
N ALA A 246 -11.93 -7.96 -3.32
CA ALA A 246 -10.68 -7.23 -3.11
C ALA A 246 -10.67 -6.49 -1.75
N THR A 247 -11.79 -5.89 -1.35
CA THR A 247 -11.94 -5.21 -0.05
C THR A 247 -11.80 -6.19 1.13
N LEU A 248 -12.40 -7.37 1.04
CA LEU A 248 -12.25 -8.42 2.07
C LEU A 248 -10.81 -8.94 2.16
N LEU A 249 -10.10 -9.02 1.03
CA LEU A 249 -8.69 -9.39 0.99
C LEU A 249 -7.80 -8.29 1.57
N TRP A 250 -8.09 -7.01 1.31
CA TRP A 250 -7.40 -5.88 1.92
C TRP A 250 -7.64 -5.84 3.43
N PHE A 251 -8.89 -6.04 3.88
CA PHE A 251 -9.20 -6.17 5.30
C PHE A 251 -8.36 -7.28 5.97
N THR A 252 -8.30 -8.46 5.37
CA THR A 252 -7.48 -9.57 5.90
C THR A 252 -6.01 -9.18 6.02
N THR A 253 -5.46 -8.55 4.99
CA THR A 253 -4.06 -8.10 4.98
C THR A 253 -3.83 -7.01 6.04
N GLY A 254 -4.76 -6.06 6.17
CA GLY A 254 -4.71 -5.00 7.18
C GLY A 254 -4.76 -5.54 8.59
N VAL A 255 -5.68 -6.47 8.88
CA VAL A 255 -5.77 -7.15 10.18
C VAL A 255 -4.47 -7.90 10.52
N TYR A 256 -3.86 -8.60 9.56
CA TYR A 256 -2.56 -9.24 9.79
C TYR A 256 -1.48 -8.21 10.07
N THR A 257 -1.45 -7.11 9.31
CA THR A 257 -0.45 -6.07 9.48
C THR A 257 -0.50 -5.43 10.87
N LEU A 258 -1.68 -5.01 11.32
CA LEU A 258 -1.83 -4.36 12.63
C LEU A 258 -1.84 -5.34 13.79
N GLY A 259 -2.31 -6.57 13.58
CA GLY A 259 -2.53 -7.55 14.64
C GLY A 259 -1.31 -8.40 15.00
N VAL A 260 -0.35 -8.60 14.07
CA VAL A 260 0.84 -9.45 14.31
C VAL A 260 1.65 -9.04 15.53
N PRO A 261 1.96 -7.75 15.81
CA PRO A 261 2.67 -7.37 17.03
C PRO A 261 1.95 -7.76 18.32
N PHE A 262 0.65 -7.55 18.38
CA PHE A 262 -0.17 -7.94 19.53
C PHE A 262 -0.28 -9.46 19.64
N TRP A 263 -0.52 -10.17 18.54
CA TRP A 263 -0.68 -11.61 18.53
C TRP A 263 0.59 -12.34 18.95
N THR A 264 1.75 -11.88 18.50
CA THR A 264 3.04 -12.46 18.93
C THR A 264 3.30 -12.23 20.41
N LYS A 265 2.88 -11.07 20.96
CA LYS A 265 3.01 -10.74 22.38
C LYS A 265 2.03 -11.53 23.24
N TYR A 266 0.74 -11.48 22.93
CA TYR A 266 -0.31 -11.97 23.82
C TYR A 266 -0.71 -13.42 23.56
N THR A 267 -0.75 -13.87 22.29
CA THR A 267 -1.16 -15.22 21.95
C THR A 267 -0.01 -16.21 21.94
N LEU A 268 1.11 -15.84 21.27
CA LEU A 268 2.28 -16.71 21.19
C LEU A 268 3.22 -16.57 22.39
N GLN A 269 3.09 -15.49 23.16
CA GLN A 269 3.98 -15.14 24.28
C GLN A 269 5.46 -15.23 23.87
N ALA A 270 5.75 -14.79 22.65
CA ALA A 270 7.06 -14.87 22.03
C ALA A 270 7.90 -13.61 22.36
N SER A 271 9.17 -13.64 21.99
CA SER A 271 10.06 -12.50 22.19
C SER A 271 9.56 -11.23 21.47
N PRO A 272 9.90 -10.02 21.95
CA PRO A 272 9.50 -8.77 21.30
C PRO A 272 9.95 -8.62 19.83
N GLN A 273 10.92 -9.45 19.40
CA GLN A 273 11.40 -9.50 18.02
C GLN A 273 10.62 -10.50 17.14
N ALA A 274 9.72 -11.30 17.71
CA ALA A 274 8.96 -12.31 16.97
C ALA A 274 8.14 -11.75 15.79
N PRO A 275 7.55 -10.54 15.85
CA PRO A 275 6.91 -9.93 14.68
C PRO A 275 7.82 -9.86 13.45
N SER A 276 9.13 -9.61 13.62
CA SER A 276 10.10 -9.58 12.52
C SER A 276 10.18 -10.92 11.78
N ILE A 277 10.19 -12.02 12.53
CA ILE A 277 10.26 -13.37 11.96
C ILE A 277 8.97 -13.70 11.20
N ILE A 278 7.83 -13.34 11.78
CA ILE A 278 6.51 -13.53 11.15
C ILE A 278 6.41 -12.70 9.84
N PHE A 279 6.73 -11.42 9.87
CA PHE A 279 6.69 -10.59 8.67
C PHE A 279 7.72 -11.02 7.62
N ALA A 280 8.95 -11.38 8.04
CA ALA A 280 9.94 -11.93 7.12
C ALA A 280 9.43 -13.21 6.44
N ALA A 281 8.81 -14.13 7.17
CA ALA A 281 8.23 -15.35 6.61
C ALA A 281 7.13 -15.03 5.59
N VAL A 282 6.20 -14.10 5.90
CA VAL A 282 5.15 -13.69 4.96
C VAL A 282 5.76 -13.12 3.68
N PHE A 283 6.62 -12.11 3.78
CA PHE A 283 7.06 -11.35 2.60
C PHE A 283 8.10 -12.08 1.78
N LEU A 284 9.06 -12.81 2.39
CA LEU A 284 10.03 -13.62 1.65
C LEU A 284 9.33 -14.71 0.84
N VAL A 285 8.37 -15.39 1.46
CA VAL A 285 7.61 -16.45 0.79
C VAL A 285 6.65 -15.86 -0.25
N ALA A 286 6.05 -14.70 0.00
CA ALA A 286 5.22 -14.01 -0.98
C ALA A 286 6.04 -13.66 -2.23
N ILE A 287 7.22 -13.06 -2.07
CA ILE A 287 8.12 -12.70 -3.18
C ILE A 287 8.53 -13.96 -3.96
N ALA A 288 8.96 -15.01 -3.28
CA ALA A 288 9.35 -16.26 -3.92
C ALA A 288 8.19 -16.92 -4.69
N SER A 289 6.96 -16.81 -4.18
CA SER A 289 5.77 -17.43 -4.78
C SER A 289 5.25 -16.72 -6.03
N VAL A 290 5.61 -15.45 -6.29
CA VAL A 290 5.13 -14.66 -7.45
C VAL A 290 5.39 -15.38 -8.77
N SER A 291 6.61 -15.93 -8.94
CA SER A 291 6.98 -16.65 -10.16
C SER A 291 6.14 -17.92 -10.37
N LEU A 292 5.82 -18.63 -9.29
CA LEU A 292 4.95 -19.80 -9.33
C LEU A 292 3.54 -19.41 -9.75
N TRP A 293 2.94 -18.40 -9.09
CA TRP A 293 1.60 -17.93 -9.40
C TRP A 293 1.48 -17.40 -10.83
N SER A 294 2.49 -16.68 -11.32
CA SER A 294 2.52 -16.22 -12.71
C SER A 294 2.52 -17.38 -13.73
N ARG A 295 3.17 -18.51 -13.41
CA ARG A 295 3.11 -19.72 -14.24
C ARG A 295 1.73 -20.39 -14.18
N LEU A 296 1.13 -20.45 -12.98
CA LEU A 296 -0.18 -21.03 -12.78
C LEU A 296 -1.28 -20.24 -13.50
N VAL A 297 -1.21 -18.91 -13.51
CA VAL A 297 -2.12 -18.05 -14.27
C VAL A 297 -2.09 -18.39 -15.75
N ARG A 298 -0.89 -18.58 -16.33
CA ARG A 298 -0.76 -18.98 -17.76
C ARG A 298 -1.30 -20.37 -18.05
N ARG A 299 -1.34 -21.26 -17.06
CA ARG A 299 -1.78 -22.66 -17.24
C ARG A 299 -3.26 -22.86 -16.92
N TRP A 300 -3.80 -22.20 -15.91
CA TRP A 300 -5.13 -22.44 -15.36
C TRP A 300 -6.09 -21.25 -15.55
N GLY A 301 -5.58 -20.15 -16.11
CA GLY A 301 -6.34 -18.90 -16.19
C GLY A 301 -6.34 -18.12 -14.86
N THR A 302 -6.67 -16.83 -14.95
CA THR A 302 -6.57 -15.90 -13.83
C THR A 302 -7.55 -16.20 -12.71
N LYS A 303 -8.80 -16.52 -13.07
CA LYS A 303 -9.87 -16.80 -12.08
C LYS A 303 -9.56 -18.03 -11.23
N GLN A 304 -9.22 -19.15 -11.88
CA GLN A 304 -8.96 -20.40 -11.19
C GLN A 304 -7.73 -20.25 -10.26
N THR A 305 -6.69 -19.59 -10.73
CA THR A 305 -5.49 -19.30 -9.94
C THR A 305 -5.81 -18.43 -8.72
N TRP A 306 -6.69 -17.42 -8.90
CA TRP A 306 -7.13 -16.57 -7.78
C TRP A 306 -7.86 -17.35 -6.70
N LEU A 307 -8.77 -18.27 -7.09
CA LEU A 307 -9.49 -19.13 -6.16
C LEU A 307 -8.53 -20.03 -5.35
N TRP A 308 -7.49 -20.58 -5.99
CA TRP A 308 -6.46 -21.36 -5.30
C TRP A 308 -5.63 -20.48 -4.35
N ALA A 309 -5.27 -19.28 -4.75
CA ALA A 309 -4.53 -18.35 -3.90
C ALA A 309 -5.34 -17.98 -2.64
N ILE A 310 -6.64 -17.67 -2.78
CA ILE A 310 -7.54 -17.43 -1.64
C ILE A 310 -7.68 -18.72 -0.80
N GLY A 311 -7.74 -19.90 -1.40
CA GLY A 311 -7.79 -21.18 -0.69
C GLY A 311 -6.57 -21.41 0.19
N VAL A 312 -5.36 -21.13 -0.31
CA VAL A 312 -4.13 -21.18 0.49
C VAL A 312 -4.15 -20.14 1.62
N PHE A 313 -4.71 -18.96 1.34
CA PHE A 313 -4.85 -17.91 2.35
C PHE A 313 -5.86 -18.32 3.45
N ILE A 314 -6.95 -19.04 3.11
CA ILE A 314 -7.87 -19.65 4.11
C ILE A 314 -7.12 -20.69 4.96
N LEU A 315 -6.32 -21.55 4.34
CA LEU A 315 -5.52 -22.54 5.07
C LEU A 315 -4.57 -21.87 6.06
N SER A 316 -3.95 -20.75 5.69
CA SER A 316 -3.10 -19.98 6.61
C SER A 316 -3.87 -19.49 7.83
N ALA A 317 -5.08 -18.95 7.63
CA ALA A 317 -5.92 -18.48 8.74
C ALA A 317 -6.26 -19.62 9.71
N ILE A 318 -6.57 -20.82 9.20
CA ILE A 318 -6.80 -22.02 10.03
C ILE A 318 -5.56 -22.35 10.85
N VAL A 319 -4.37 -22.40 10.23
CA VAL A 319 -3.12 -22.70 10.96
C VAL A 319 -2.84 -21.65 12.03
N LEU A 320 -3.09 -20.36 11.75
CA LEU A 320 -2.87 -19.27 12.70
C LEU A 320 -3.85 -19.30 13.88
N VAL A 321 -5.10 -19.77 13.69
CA VAL A 321 -6.04 -20.00 14.81
C VAL A 321 -5.47 -21.00 15.82
N PHE A 322 -4.87 -22.08 15.33
CA PHE A 322 -4.34 -23.14 16.19
C PHE A 322 -2.88 -22.92 16.60
N ALA A 323 -2.25 -21.84 16.18
CA ALA A 323 -0.87 -21.56 16.55
C ALA A 323 -0.74 -21.29 18.06
N SER A 324 0.04 -22.12 18.73
CA SER A 324 0.35 -22.04 20.16
C SER A 324 1.82 -21.67 20.43
N ASN A 325 2.65 -21.64 19.40
CA ASN A 325 4.06 -21.31 19.50
C ASN A 325 4.55 -20.62 18.21
N LEU A 326 5.75 -20.05 18.26
CA LEU A 326 6.32 -19.29 17.15
C LEU A 326 6.53 -20.15 15.89
N VAL A 327 6.88 -21.44 16.03
CA VAL A 327 7.14 -22.31 14.87
C VAL A 327 5.87 -22.52 14.04
N VAL A 328 4.75 -22.85 14.69
CA VAL A 328 3.46 -22.99 14.01
C VAL A 328 3.01 -21.63 13.45
N GLY A 329 3.29 -20.53 14.17
CA GLY A 329 3.06 -19.18 13.69
C GLY A 329 3.81 -18.87 12.39
N VAL A 330 5.07 -19.25 12.30
CA VAL A 330 5.90 -19.06 11.08
C VAL A 330 5.37 -19.91 9.91
N ILE A 331 4.91 -21.15 10.18
CA ILE A 331 4.28 -21.98 9.13
C ILE A 331 3.02 -21.33 8.60
N GLY A 332 2.14 -20.83 9.50
CA GLY A 332 0.93 -20.10 9.13
C GLY A 332 1.26 -18.81 8.35
N ALA A 333 2.27 -18.07 8.78
CA ALA A 333 2.77 -16.87 8.10
C ALA A 333 3.33 -17.16 6.70
N ALA A 334 4.09 -18.25 6.53
CA ALA A 334 4.58 -18.69 5.23
C ALA A 334 3.43 -19.05 4.28
N LEU A 335 2.40 -19.77 4.77
CA LEU A 335 1.19 -20.03 3.99
C LEU A 335 0.45 -18.75 3.63
N ALA A 336 0.35 -17.78 4.57
CA ALA A 336 -0.21 -16.45 4.28
C ALA A 336 0.58 -15.74 3.18
N GLY A 337 1.92 -15.85 3.21
CA GLY A 337 2.79 -15.31 2.16
C GLY A 337 2.51 -15.92 0.79
N ILE A 338 2.36 -17.25 0.69
CA ILE A 338 1.98 -17.92 -0.57
C ILE A 338 0.64 -17.36 -1.05
N GLY A 339 -0.39 -17.33 -0.21
CA GLY A 339 -1.71 -16.81 -0.56
C GLY A 339 -1.68 -15.34 -1.01
N LEU A 340 -0.97 -14.49 -0.26
CA LEU A 340 -0.80 -13.05 -0.55
C LEU A 340 -0.14 -12.81 -1.92
N GLY A 341 0.93 -13.58 -2.22
CA GLY A 341 1.61 -13.49 -3.51
C GLY A 341 0.68 -13.79 -4.69
N GLY A 342 -0.13 -14.84 -4.58
CA GLY A 342 -1.11 -15.20 -5.61
C GLY A 342 -2.24 -14.18 -5.74
N VAL A 343 -2.76 -13.69 -4.61
CA VAL A 343 -3.79 -12.65 -4.58
C VAL A 343 -3.29 -11.38 -5.24
N LYS A 344 -2.05 -10.91 -4.94
CA LYS A 344 -1.46 -9.70 -5.57
C LYS A 344 -1.35 -9.87 -7.09
N VAL A 345 -0.85 -11.02 -7.58
CA VAL A 345 -0.68 -11.28 -9.01
C VAL A 345 -2.03 -11.30 -9.73
N CYS A 346 -3.00 -12.05 -9.22
CA CYS A 346 -4.30 -12.23 -9.89
C CYS A 346 -5.16 -10.95 -9.86
N ARG A 347 -5.12 -10.19 -8.76
CA ARG A 347 -5.95 -8.99 -8.58
C ARG A 347 -5.73 -7.96 -9.67
N GLU A 348 -4.47 -7.63 -9.97
CA GLU A 348 -4.14 -6.65 -11.01
C GLU A 348 -4.59 -7.11 -12.39
N MET A 349 -4.43 -8.41 -12.69
CA MET A 349 -4.87 -8.98 -13.96
C MET A 349 -6.39 -8.99 -14.11
N ILE A 350 -7.13 -9.31 -13.05
CA ILE A 350 -8.59 -9.31 -13.06
C ILE A 350 -9.11 -7.88 -13.28
N LEU A 351 -8.55 -6.90 -12.58
CA LEU A 351 -8.96 -5.51 -12.73
C LEU A 351 -8.68 -4.98 -14.14
N ALA A 352 -7.53 -5.31 -14.72
CA ALA A 352 -7.21 -4.98 -16.10
C ALA A 352 -8.20 -5.62 -17.08
N ASN A 353 -8.53 -6.91 -16.94
CA ASN A 353 -9.52 -7.60 -17.78
C ASN A 353 -10.92 -6.97 -17.69
N LEU A 354 -11.32 -6.50 -16.49
CA LEU A 354 -12.60 -5.80 -16.31
C LEU A 354 -12.63 -4.45 -17.05
N VAL A 355 -11.50 -3.73 -17.03
CA VAL A 355 -11.34 -2.48 -17.80
C VAL A 355 -11.42 -2.73 -19.30
N ASP A 356 -10.69 -3.74 -19.81
CA ASP A 356 -10.67 -4.08 -21.23
C ASP A 356 -12.07 -4.48 -21.72
N ARG A 357 -12.76 -5.33 -20.98
CA ARG A 357 -14.16 -5.70 -21.24
C ARG A 357 -15.11 -4.49 -21.25
N SER A 358 -14.93 -3.55 -20.31
CA SER A 358 -15.72 -2.32 -20.31
C SER A 358 -15.43 -1.47 -21.53
N THR A 359 -14.16 -1.41 -21.97
CA THR A 359 -13.75 -0.69 -23.16
C THR A 359 -14.37 -1.27 -24.42
N GLU A 360 -14.42 -2.59 -24.55
CA GLU A 360 -15.09 -3.28 -25.67
C GLU A 360 -16.59 -3.00 -25.72
N ARG A 361 -17.24 -2.99 -24.54
CA ARG A 361 -18.68 -2.75 -24.43
C ARG A 361 -19.08 -1.30 -24.69
N THR A 362 -18.29 -0.34 -24.21
CA THR A 362 -18.65 1.09 -24.21
C THR A 362 -17.94 1.91 -25.29
N GLY A 363 -16.90 1.35 -25.94
CA GLY A 363 -16.01 2.06 -26.86
C GLY A 363 -15.16 3.14 -26.18
N ARG A 364 -15.12 3.19 -24.83
CA ARG A 364 -14.41 4.22 -24.06
C ARG A 364 -13.46 3.58 -23.07
N ARG A 365 -12.19 4.02 -23.06
CA ARG A 365 -11.19 3.55 -22.10
C ARG A 365 -11.36 4.30 -20.78
N GLN A 366 -11.78 3.59 -19.74
CA GLN A 366 -12.19 4.15 -18.44
C GLN A 366 -11.31 3.65 -17.28
N GLU A 367 -10.04 3.31 -17.54
CA GLU A 367 -9.10 2.76 -16.55
C GLU A 367 -9.06 3.55 -15.25
N GLY A 368 -8.91 4.88 -15.33
CA GLY A 368 -8.79 5.75 -14.15
C GLY A 368 -9.98 5.66 -13.20
N VAL A 369 -11.21 5.47 -13.72
CA VAL A 369 -12.41 5.35 -12.90
C VAL A 369 -12.48 3.99 -12.22
N TYR A 370 -12.17 2.89 -12.93
CA TYR A 370 -12.14 1.53 -12.38
C TYR A 370 -11.11 1.40 -11.25
N TYR A 371 -9.86 1.81 -11.51
CA TYR A 371 -8.80 1.78 -10.50
C TYR A 371 -9.08 2.73 -9.33
N GLY A 372 -9.53 3.96 -9.61
CA GLY A 372 -9.85 4.94 -8.59
C GLY A 372 -10.96 4.49 -7.66
N LEU A 373 -12.08 3.98 -8.22
CA LEU A 373 -13.21 3.51 -7.42
C LEU A 373 -12.85 2.23 -6.63
N ASN A 374 -12.07 1.32 -7.22
CA ASN A 374 -11.58 0.14 -6.51
C ASN A 374 -10.68 0.52 -5.32
N ARG A 375 -9.75 1.47 -5.49
CA ARG A 375 -8.92 2.01 -4.40
C ARG A 375 -9.78 2.68 -3.33
N PHE A 376 -10.72 3.54 -3.71
CA PHE A 376 -11.60 4.25 -2.77
C PHE A 376 -12.37 3.28 -1.88
N ILE A 377 -13.02 2.26 -2.47
CA ILE A 377 -13.77 1.26 -1.72
C ILE A 377 -12.85 0.38 -0.89
N GLY A 378 -11.67 0.04 -1.41
CA GLY A 378 -10.66 -0.71 -0.67
C GLY A 378 -10.23 -0.04 0.63
N ARG A 379 -10.22 1.30 0.69
CA ARG A 379 -9.94 2.06 1.93
C ARG A 379 -10.98 1.86 3.01
N LEU A 380 -12.23 1.51 2.63
CA LEU A 380 -13.26 1.17 3.62
C LEU A 380 -12.92 -0.10 4.42
N SER A 381 -11.95 -0.93 3.95
CA SER A 381 -11.43 -2.05 4.74
C SER A 381 -10.90 -1.62 6.11
N LYS A 382 -10.33 -0.41 6.22
CA LYS A 382 -9.84 0.16 7.49
C LYS A 382 -10.97 0.41 8.51
N ILE A 383 -12.17 0.70 8.03
CA ILE A 383 -13.36 0.80 8.90
C ILE A 383 -13.69 -0.58 9.47
N LEU A 384 -13.62 -1.62 8.65
CA LEU A 384 -13.83 -3.00 9.11
C LEU A 384 -12.73 -3.44 10.09
N GLU A 385 -11.47 -3.05 9.85
CA GLU A 385 -10.36 -3.27 10.78
C GLU A 385 -10.63 -2.62 12.15
N SER A 386 -11.13 -1.39 12.14
CA SER A 386 -11.48 -0.65 13.35
C SER A 386 -12.61 -1.31 14.13
N LEU A 387 -13.65 -1.77 13.43
CA LEU A 387 -14.75 -2.52 14.05
C LEU A 387 -14.25 -3.85 14.64
N ALA A 388 -13.34 -4.55 13.97
CA ALA A 388 -12.73 -5.76 14.48
C ALA A 388 -11.95 -5.51 15.79
N LEU A 389 -11.23 -4.39 15.88
CA LEU A 389 -10.52 -4.00 17.11
C LEU A 389 -11.48 -3.68 18.27
N ILE A 390 -12.56 -2.92 18.01
CA ILE A 390 -13.56 -2.61 19.03
C ILE A 390 -14.22 -3.89 19.57
N LEU A 391 -14.49 -4.86 18.70
CA LEU A 391 -15.08 -6.14 19.08
C LEU A 391 -14.18 -6.94 20.04
N LEU A 392 -12.86 -6.76 20.01
CA LEU A 392 -11.97 -7.41 21.00
C LEU A 392 -12.27 -6.95 22.42
N GLY A 393 -12.52 -5.65 22.61
CA GLY A 393 -12.93 -5.12 23.93
C GLY A 393 -14.27 -5.68 24.38
N VAL A 394 -15.25 -5.75 23.45
CA VAL A 394 -16.61 -6.23 23.78
C VAL A 394 -16.66 -7.74 24.04
N LEU A 395 -15.99 -8.55 23.22
CA LEU A 395 -16.09 -10.01 23.28
C LEU A 395 -15.13 -10.65 24.29
N PHE A 396 -13.94 -10.07 24.47
CA PHE A 396 -12.88 -10.66 25.29
C PHE A 396 -12.46 -9.78 26.47
N GLY A 397 -13.09 -8.61 26.64
CA GLY A 397 -12.73 -7.66 27.70
C GLY A 397 -11.32 -7.10 27.56
N TYR A 398 -10.79 -7.02 26.33
CA TYR A 398 -9.47 -6.45 26.10
C TYR A 398 -9.41 -4.98 26.49
N VAL A 399 -8.43 -4.62 27.30
CA VAL A 399 -8.13 -3.25 27.73
C VAL A 399 -6.72 -2.87 27.27
N SER A 400 -6.56 -1.62 26.82
CA SER A 400 -5.27 -1.09 26.38
C SER A 400 -4.30 -0.88 27.54
N GLY A 401 -3.00 -1.03 27.29
CA GLY A 401 -1.93 -0.75 28.25
C GLY A 401 -1.46 -2.01 28.99
N GLU A 402 -0.87 -1.78 30.18
CA GLU A 402 -0.17 -2.83 30.95
C GLU A 402 -1.08 -3.95 31.49
N GLN A 403 -2.36 -3.68 31.66
CA GLN A 403 -3.35 -4.66 32.16
C GLN A 403 -4.35 -5.02 31.07
N PRO A 404 -3.99 -5.95 30.15
CA PRO A 404 -4.73 -6.18 28.91
C PRO A 404 -6.08 -6.89 29.07
N GLY A 405 -6.59 -7.04 30.29
CA GLY A 405 -7.85 -7.71 30.58
C GLY A 405 -7.70 -9.22 30.79
N PRO A 406 -8.83 -9.96 30.91
CA PRO A 406 -8.82 -11.35 31.35
C PRO A 406 -8.29 -12.33 30.32
N ASP A 407 -8.47 -12.07 29.03
CA ASP A 407 -8.13 -13.04 27.96
C ASP A 407 -7.60 -12.39 26.68
N PRO A 408 -6.46 -11.67 26.75
CA PRO A 408 -5.87 -11.02 25.57
C PRO A 408 -5.36 -12.02 24.54
N GLY A 409 -4.92 -13.23 25.00
CA GLY A 409 -4.41 -14.25 24.11
C GLY A 409 -5.45 -14.76 23.12
N ASN A 410 -6.66 -15.06 23.56
CA ASN A 410 -7.74 -15.48 22.68
C ASN A 410 -8.32 -14.30 21.89
N ALA A 411 -8.32 -13.08 22.43
CA ALA A 411 -8.71 -11.88 21.69
C ALA A 411 -7.89 -11.73 20.39
N PHE A 412 -6.55 -11.77 20.48
CA PHE A 412 -5.71 -11.62 19.31
C PHE A 412 -5.61 -12.88 18.44
N ARG A 413 -5.84 -14.07 19.00
CA ARG A 413 -6.06 -15.30 18.22
C ARG A 413 -7.31 -15.17 17.35
N PHE A 414 -8.40 -14.62 17.91
CA PHE A 414 -9.63 -14.36 17.17
C PHE A 414 -9.41 -13.34 16.06
N LEU A 415 -8.69 -12.23 16.36
CA LEU A 415 -8.36 -11.19 15.39
C LEU A 415 -7.56 -11.74 14.19
N ILE A 416 -6.48 -12.47 14.45
CA ILE A 416 -5.57 -12.97 13.40
C ILE A 416 -6.12 -14.20 12.68
N GLY A 417 -6.93 -15.01 13.33
CA GLY A 417 -7.38 -16.28 12.76
C GLY A 417 -8.83 -16.27 12.31
N VAL A 418 -9.76 -16.03 13.26
CA VAL A 418 -11.19 -16.24 13.01
C VAL A 418 -11.78 -15.17 12.08
N PHE A 419 -11.49 -13.89 12.29
CA PHE A 419 -11.96 -12.84 11.42
C PHE A 419 -11.46 -13.01 9.97
N PRO A 420 -10.14 -13.16 9.73
CA PRO A 420 -9.64 -13.45 8.40
C PRO A 420 -10.25 -14.69 7.75
N PHE A 421 -10.40 -15.78 8.52
CA PHE A 421 -11.02 -17.00 8.02
C PHE A 421 -12.43 -16.75 7.48
N ILE A 422 -13.29 -16.08 8.25
CA ILE A 422 -14.67 -15.76 7.82
C ILE A 422 -14.64 -14.90 6.54
N CYS A 423 -13.86 -13.82 6.55
CA CYS A 423 -13.77 -12.92 5.40
C CYS A 423 -13.21 -13.59 4.15
N LEU A 424 -12.20 -14.45 4.30
CA LEU A 424 -11.62 -15.18 3.19
C LEU A 424 -12.57 -16.23 2.61
N VAL A 425 -13.35 -16.93 3.46
CA VAL A 425 -14.38 -17.86 2.99
C VAL A 425 -15.47 -17.10 2.20
N ILE A 426 -15.95 -15.97 2.71
CA ILE A 426 -16.90 -15.11 1.99
C ILE A 426 -16.28 -14.63 0.66
N ALA A 427 -15.04 -14.16 0.69
CA ALA A 427 -14.31 -13.73 -0.50
C ALA A 427 -14.21 -14.86 -1.54
N TRP A 428 -13.88 -16.08 -1.10
CA TRP A 428 -13.77 -17.25 -1.98
C TRP A 428 -15.11 -17.61 -2.63
N VAL A 429 -16.21 -17.62 -1.86
CA VAL A 429 -17.56 -17.89 -2.37
C VAL A 429 -17.98 -16.84 -3.39
N LEU A 430 -17.71 -15.56 -3.13
CA LEU A 430 -18.02 -14.46 -4.06
C LEU A 430 -17.14 -14.53 -5.31
N ALA A 431 -15.84 -14.78 -5.15
CA ALA A 431 -14.90 -14.94 -6.27
C ALA A 431 -15.30 -16.12 -7.19
N ARG A 432 -15.79 -17.23 -6.63
CA ARG A 432 -16.29 -18.37 -7.40
C ARG A 432 -17.47 -17.99 -8.31
N ARG A 433 -18.33 -17.07 -7.86
CA ARG A 433 -19.49 -16.59 -8.62
C ARG A 433 -19.15 -15.54 -9.68
N LEU A 434 -17.97 -14.95 -9.63
CA LEU A 434 -17.50 -13.95 -10.59
C LEU A 434 -17.39 -14.61 -11.97
N ARG A 435 -18.07 -14.05 -12.97
CA ARG A 435 -17.98 -14.50 -14.37
C ARG A 435 -16.96 -13.61 -15.09
N LEU A 436 -15.76 -14.13 -15.26
CA LEU A 436 -14.73 -13.59 -16.14
C LEU A 436 -14.83 -14.39 -17.44
N GLU A 437 -15.08 -13.73 -18.55
CA GLU A 437 -14.86 -14.31 -19.86
C GLU A 437 -13.34 -14.30 -20.05
N GLU A 438 -12.73 -15.48 -19.94
CA GLU A 438 -11.32 -15.67 -20.24
C GLU A 438 -11.20 -15.73 -21.76
N THR A 439 -10.64 -14.67 -22.38
CA THR A 439 -10.22 -14.65 -23.80
C THR A 439 -8.96 -15.47 -24.00
#